data_147074d2c53e91765f6851162ef02ce9
#
_entry.id   147074d2c53e91765f6851162ef02ce9
#
_cell.length_a   1.000
_cell.length_b   1.000
_cell.length_c   1.000
_cell.angle_alpha   90.00
_cell.angle_beta   90.00
_cell.angle_gamma   90.00
#
_symmetry.space_group_name_H-M   'P 1'
#
loop_
_entity.id
_entity.type
_entity.pdbx_description
1 polymer ?
#
loop_
_entity_poly.entity_id
_entity_poly.type
_entity_poly.pdbx_seq_one_letter_code
_entity_poly.pdbx_strand_id
1 'polypeptide(L)'
;MSLYRDEGVVLRTSKLGEADRIITILTRGHGKIRAVAKGVRRTKSRFGARLEPFMRVDVLIAEGRSLDVVSQAEAVAAYGAPIAADYAAYEAANVIVETIDKLASTEHEQLTNQYRLLIGALNALAKQSHAPQAIGDSYVMRALALAGWTPRLGTCVVCGKAEPAYLSIASGGVMCEADHTTDARRIAPFVLNQFDALIRGDWLVLDAAPVERVVQELVEDWGEYYLERPIRSLRLIDS
;
A
#
# COMPACT_ATOMS: atom_id res chain seq x y z
N MET A 1 -7.68 32.47 -0.30
CA MET A 1 -7.13 31.11 -0.10
C MET A 1 -7.87 30.51 1.06
N SER A 2 -8.61 29.43 0.82
CA SER A 2 -9.22 28.64 1.89
C SER A 2 -8.12 27.88 2.65
N LEU A 3 -8.36 27.65 3.93
CA LEU A 3 -7.48 26.85 4.79
C LEU A 3 -8.30 25.69 5.31
N TYR A 4 -7.73 24.50 5.25
CA TYR A 4 -8.30 23.33 5.91
C TYR A 4 -7.26 22.57 6.70
N ARG A 5 -7.70 21.85 7.73
CA ARG A 5 -6.86 20.99 8.58
C ARG A 5 -7.26 19.55 8.39
N ASP A 6 -6.27 18.67 8.24
CA ASP A 6 -6.51 17.24 8.11
C ASP A 6 -5.31 16.44 8.64
N GLU A 7 -5.58 15.21 8.99
CA GLU A 7 -4.56 14.23 9.36
C GLU A 7 -4.22 13.38 8.13
N GLY A 8 -2.94 13.14 7.88
CA GLY A 8 -2.51 12.36 6.73
C GLY A 8 -1.21 11.60 6.94
N VAL A 9 -0.89 10.73 5.98
CA VAL A 9 0.39 10.03 5.88
C VAL A 9 1.14 10.53 4.67
N VAL A 10 2.41 10.91 4.85
CA VAL A 10 3.30 11.30 3.76
C VAL A 10 3.68 10.05 2.96
N LEU A 11 3.25 9.99 1.70
CA LEU A 11 3.53 8.87 0.80
C LEU A 11 4.89 9.04 0.12
N ARG A 12 5.14 10.22 -0.44
CA ARG A 12 6.40 10.54 -1.12
C ARG A 12 6.67 12.03 -1.17
N THR A 13 7.92 12.36 -1.48
CA THR A 13 8.35 13.75 -1.66
C THR A 13 9.13 13.89 -2.96
N SER A 14 8.99 15.02 -3.65
CA SER A 14 9.79 15.36 -4.82
C SER A 14 10.36 16.76 -4.70
N LYS A 15 11.57 16.98 -5.22
CA LYS A 15 12.24 18.29 -5.17
C LYS A 15 11.48 19.30 -6.04
N LEU A 16 11.32 20.53 -5.52
CA LEU A 16 10.78 21.67 -6.24
C LEU A 16 11.75 22.85 -6.06
N GLY A 17 12.49 23.18 -7.11
CA GLY A 17 13.54 24.18 -7.01
C GLY A 17 14.63 23.82 -5.98
N GLU A 18 15.27 24.83 -5.39
CA GLU A 18 16.41 24.64 -4.47
C GLU A 18 16.00 24.31 -3.04
N ALA A 19 14.94 24.93 -2.54
CA ALA A 19 14.58 24.89 -1.10
C ALA A 19 13.28 24.16 -0.78
N ASP A 20 12.44 23.90 -1.78
CA ASP A 20 11.08 23.41 -1.61
C ASP A 20 10.95 21.93 -1.99
N ARG A 21 9.85 21.31 -1.58
CA ARG A 21 9.42 19.98 -2.04
C ARG A 21 7.92 19.99 -2.32
N ILE A 22 7.49 19.19 -3.27
CA ILE A 22 6.10 18.73 -3.37
C ILE A 22 5.96 17.51 -2.49
N ILE A 23 5.00 17.55 -1.58
CA ILE A 23 4.68 16.45 -0.67
C ILE A 23 3.37 15.81 -1.15
N THR A 24 3.37 14.52 -1.39
CA THR A 24 2.17 13.73 -1.66
C THR A 24 1.72 13.10 -0.34
N ILE A 25 0.49 13.40 0.07
CA ILE A 25 -0.08 12.97 1.36
C ILE A 25 -1.42 12.27 1.06
N LEU A 26 -1.64 11.10 1.64
CA LEU A 26 -2.99 10.55 1.77
C LEU A 26 -3.58 11.06 3.06
N THR A 27 -4.61 11.89 2.97
CA THR A 27 -5.32 12.45 4.12
C THR A 27 -6.56 11.64 4.46
N ARG A 28 -7.03 11.79 5.69
CA ARG A 28 -8.20 11.09 6.21
C ARG A 28 -9.51 11.58 5.58
N GLY A 29 -9.64 12.91 5.42
CA GLY A 29 -10.88 13.55 4.99
C GLY A 29 -10.87 14.05 3.54
N HIS A 30 -9.70 14.40 3.01
CA HIS A 30 -9.58 15.00 1.67
C HIS A 30 -8.88 14.09 0.65
N GLY A 31 -8.70 12.78 0.97
CA GLY A 31 -8.06 11.84 0.07
C GLY A 31 -6.59 12.16 -0.22
N LYS A 32 -6.11 11.82 -1.42
CA LYS A 32 -4.75 12.13 -1.83
C LYS A 32 -4.65 13.60 -2.24
N ILE A 33 -3.68 14.31 -1.65
CA ILE A 33 -3.36 15.71 -1.98
C ILE A 33 -1.89 15.85 -2.35
N ARG A 34 -1.57 16.87 -3.14
CA ARG A 34 -0.20 17.30 -3.41
C ARG A 34 -0.02 18.76 -2.98
N ALA A 35 0.88 19.00 -2.05
CA ALA A 35 1.10 20.32 -1.49
C ALA A 35 2.57 20.71 -1.50
N VAL A 36 2.85 21.99 -1.74
CA VAL A 36 4.21 22.53 -1.68
C VAL A 36 4.58 22.85 -0.24
N ALA A 37 5.68 22.25 0.24
CA ALA A 37 6.32 22.60 1.49
C ALA A 37 7.48 23.58 1.24
N LYS A 38 7.20 24.88 1.39
CA LYS A 38 8.15 25.95 1.13
C LYS A 38 9.29 25.96 2.16
N GLY A 39 10.53 25.99 1.70
CA GLY A 39 11.73 26.05 2.54
C GLY A 39 12.00 24.78 3.33
N VAL A 40 11.36 23.64 3.01
CA VAL A 40 11.50 22.39 3.76
C VAL A 40 12.93 21.83 3.72
N ARG A 41 13.72 22.12 2.69
CA ARG A 41 15.11 21.68 2.53
C ARG A 41 16.14 22.61 3.19
N ARG A 42 15.72 23.75 3.74
CA ARG A 42 16.63 24.66 4.46
C ARG A 42 17.03 24.07 5.81
N THR A 43 18.27 24.29 6.22
CA THR A 43 18.83 23.79 7.50
C THR A 43 17.97 24.19 8.71
N LYS A 44 17.37 25.38 8.69
CA LYS A 44 16.45 25.88 9.73
C LYS A 44 14.99 25.76 9.30
N SER A 45 14.61 24.68 8.62
CA SER A 45 13.23 24.45 8.21
C SER A 45 12.32 24.31 9.44
N ARG A 46 11.18 25.02 9.40
CA ARG A 46 10.12 24.88 10.42
C ARG A 46 9.44 23.50 10.40
N PHE A 47 9.58 22.75 9.31
CA PHE A 47 8.97 21.42 9.18
C PHE A 47 9.85 20.31 9.74
N GLY A 48 11.21 20.47 9.71
CA GLY A 48 12.15 19.42 10.10
C GLY A 48 11.88 18.13 9.34
N ALA A 49 11.90 17.00 10.03
CA ALA A 49 11.64 15.67 9.47
C ALA A 49 10.14 15.31 9.39
N ARG A 50 9.21 16.21 9.76
CA ARG A 50 7.77 15.88 9.84
C ARG A 50 7.14 15.55 8.49
N LEU A 51 7.73 16.03 7.38
CA LEU A 51 7.22 15.81 6.02
C LEU A 51 8.08 14.80 5.22
N GLU A 52 8.86 13.97 5.90
CA GLU A 52 9.52 12.83 5.26
C GLU A 52 8.53 11.65 5.05
N PRO A 53 8.81 10.74 4.12
CA PRO A 53 7.94 9.59 3.87
C PRO A 53 7.64 8.78 5.14
N PHE A 54 6.48 8.14 5.17
CA PHE A 54 5.93 7.33 6.28
C PHE A 54 5.54 8.12 7.54
N MET A 55 5.75 9.43 7.57
CA MET A 55 5.30 10.26 8.70
C MET A 55 3.78 10.42 8.67
N ARG A 56 3.13 10.17 9.82
CA ARG A 56 1.73 10.52 10.05
C ARG A 56 1.70 11.90 10.68
N VAL A 57 1.02 12.82 10.04
CA VAL A 57 1.05 14.25 10.38
C VAL A 57 -0.34 14.85 10.42
N ASP A 58 -0.51 15.82 11.30
CA ASP A 58 -1.62 16.77 11.27
C ASP A 58 -1.15 18.00 10.49
N VAL A 59 -1.83 18.37 9.41
CA VAL A 59 -1.41 19.42 8.49
C VAL A 59 -2.48 20.51 8.36
N LEU A 60 -2.04 21.75 8.34
CA LEU A 60 -2.83 22.90 7.90
C LEU A 60 -2.44 23.24 6.46
N ILE A 61 -3.38 23.12 5.57
CA ILE A 61 -3.20 23.29 4.13
C ILE A 61 -3.90 24.55 3.66
N ALA A 62 -3.20 25.33 2.86
CA ALA A 62 -3.79 26.45 2.11
C ALA A 62 -4.07 25.97 0.68
N GLU A 63 -5.33 26.05 0.25
CA GLU A 63 -5.74 25.69 -1.10
C GLU A 63 -5.05 26.58 -2.14
N GLY A 64 -4.46 25.93 -3.14
CA GLY A 64 -3.80 26.57 -4.27
C GLY A 64 -4.60 26.44 -5.57
N ARG A 65 -4.17 27.11 -6.62
CA ARG A 65 -4.78 26.97 -7.95
C ARG A 65 -4.37 25.66 -8.66
N SER A 66 -3.15 25.21 -8.47
CA SER A 66 -2.60 24.00 -9.11
C SER A 66 -2.00 23.01 -8.09
N LEU A 67 -1.39 23.52 -7.05
CA LEU A 67 -0.87 22.77 -5.92
C LEU A 67 -1.23 23.52 -4.63
N ASP A 68 -1.61 22.76 -3.64
CA ASP A 68 -1.82 23.26 -2.29
C ASP A 68 -0.50 23.68 -1.63
N VAL A 69 -0.57 24.35 -0.50
CA VAL A 69 0.62 24.78 0.26
C VAL A 69 0.50 24.31 1.71
N VAL A 70 1.51 23.58 2.19
CA VAL A 70 1.60 23.22 3.61
C VAL A 70 1.92 24.48 4.42
N SER A 71 0.97 24.92 5.23
CA SER A 71 1.12 26.06 6.14
C SER A 71 1.73 25.62 7.47
N GLN A 72 1.27 24.51 8.04
CA GLN A 72 1.77 23.91 9.29
C GLN A 72 1.79 22.39 9.17
N ALA A 73 2.66 21.75 9.93
CA ALA A 73 2.70 20.29 10.06
C ALA A 73 3.17 19.92 11.47
N GLU A 74 2.41 19.05 12.13
CA GLU A 74 2.72 18.47 13.43
C GLU A 74 2.78 16.95 13.31
N ALA A 75 3.76 16.32 13.96
CA ALA A 75 3.87 14.88 13.94
C ALA A 75 2.80 14.24 14.84
N VAL A 76 2.00 13.34 14.29
CA VAL A 76 1.06 12.49 15.03
C VAL A 76 1.71 11.16 15.38
N ALA A 77 2.43 10.54 14.42
CA ALA A 77 3.24 9.36 14.64
C ALA A 77 4.45 9.35 13.70
N ALA A 78 5.62 9.00 14.25
CA ALA A 78 6.88 8.96 13.53
C ALA A 78 7.24 7.51 13.18
N TYR A 79 6.54 6.94 12.18
CA TYR A 79 6.84 5.58 11.71
C TYR A 79 8.19 5.51 10.96
N GLY A 80 8.64 6.61 10.37
CA GLY A 80 9.80 6.64 9.49
C GLY A 80 11.11 6.19 10.15
N ALA A 81 11.40 6.60 11.39
CA ALA A 81 12.65 6.27 12.05
C ALA A 81 12.78 4.76 12.38
N PRO A 82 11.80 4.10 13.03
CA PRO A 82 11.87 2.65 13.25
C PRO A 82 11.88 1.85 11.93
N ILE A 83 11.10 2.26 10.93
CA ILE A 83 11.07 1.60 9.61
C ILE A 83 12.44 1.72 8.91
N ALA A 84 13.06 2.89 8.93
CA ALA A 84 14.36 3.11 8.28
C ALA A 84 15.53 2.39 8.97
N ALA A 85 15.36 1.93 10.22
CA ALA A 85 16.36 1.16 10.96
C ALA A 85 16.43 -0.31 10.53
N ASP A 86 15.41 -0.81 9.83
CA ASP A 86 15.30 -2.18 9.30
C ASP A 86 15.09 -2.13 7.79
N TYR A 87 16.02 -2.73 7.03
CA TYR A 87 15.98 -2.69 5.57
C TYR A 87 14.73 -3.37 5.01
N ALA A 88 14.36 -4.55 5.53
CA ALA A 88 13.16 -5.26 5.09
C ALA A 88 11.87 -4.48 5.40
N ALA A 89 11.80 -3.83 6.57
CA ALA A 89 10.68 -2.95 6.90
C ALA A 89 10.61 -1.73 5.98
N TYR A 90 11.78 -1.17 5.61
CA TYR A 90 11.84 -0.05 4.66
C TYR A 90 11.36 -0.44 3.27
N GLU A 91 11.75 -1.61 2.76
CA GLU A 91 11.27 -2.15 1.48
C GLU A 91 9.75 -2.36 1.51
N ALA A 92 9.23 -3.05 2.52
CA ALA A 92 7.80 -3.28 2.69
C ALA A 92 7.01 -1.95 2.80
N ALA A 93 7.55 -0.95 3.50
CA ALA A 93 6.93 0.37 3.59
C ALA A 93 6.85 1.08 2.24
N ASN A 94 7.89 0.93 1.39
CA ASN A 94 7.85 1.48 0.02
C ASN A 94 6.79 0.77 -0.83
N VAL A 95 6.64 -0.55 -0.73
CA VAL A 95 5.55 -1.30 -1.38
C VAL A 95 4.19 -0.74 -0.96
N ILE A 96 3.99 -0.56 0.34
CA ILE A 96 2.75 -0.04 0.91
C ILE A 96 2.40 1.34 0.35
N VAL A 97 3.33 2.30 0.43
CA VAL A 97 3.03 3.68 -0.02
C VAL A 97 2.95 3.79 -1.54
N GLU A 98 3.70 2.99 -2.30
CA GLU A 98 3.58 2.94 -3.76
C GLU A 98 2.23 2.36 -4.19
N THR A 99 1.77 1.30 -3.53
CA THR A 99 0.46 0.69 -3.81
C THR A 99 -0.66 1.70 -3.63
N ILE A 100 -0.71 2.39 -2.50
CA ILE A 100 -1.78 3.36 -2.25
C ILE A 100 -1.65 4.62 -3.12
N ASP A 101 -0.43 5.07 -3.45
CA ASP A 101 -0.26 6.20 -4.38
C ASP A 101 -0.83 5.88 -5.78
N LYS A 102 -0.76 4.62 -6.21
CA LYS A 102 -1.35 4.14 -7.47
C LYS A 102 -2.86 3.95 -7.39
N LEU A 103 -3.35 3.34 -6.31
CA LEU A 103 -4.78 3.15 -6.08
C LEU A 103 -5.54 4.46 -5.97
N ALA A 104 -5.00 5.42 -5.23
CA ALA A 104 -5.55 6.77 -5.13
C ALA A 104 -5.23 7.58 -6.40
N SER A 105 -5.77 7.19 -7.55
CA SER A 105 -5.49 7.83 -8.84
C SER A 105 -6.05 9.24 -8.94
N THR A 106 -7.19 9.50 -8.30
CA THR A 106 -7.87 10.81 -8.27
C THR A 106 -7.50 11.57 -7.00
N GLU A 107 -7.06 12.83 -7.15
CA GLU A 107 -6.84 13.72 -5.99
C GLU A 107 -8.19 14.12 -5.38
N HIS A 108 -8.20 14.31 -4.06
CA HIS A 108 -9.38 14.69 -3.26
C HIS A 108 -10.52 13.66 -3.20
N GLU A 109 -10.30 12.43 -3.65
CA GLU A 109 -11.24 11.32 -3.45
C GLU A 109 -11.07 10.75 -2.03
N GLN A 110 -12.17 10.70 -1.25
CA GLN A 110 -12.14 10.16 0.11
C GLN A 110 -11.94 8.64 0.11
N LEU A 111 -10.86 8.19 0.71
CA LEU A 111 -10.46 6.78 0.79
C LEU A 111 -10.30 6.33 2.25
N THR A 112 -11.34 6.52 3.08
CA THR A 112 -11.29 6.31 4.53
C THR A 112 -10.82 4.91 4.93
N ASN A 113 -11.26 3.85 4.24
CA ASN A 113 -10.85 2.48 4.56
C ASN A 113 -9.41 2.20 4.13
N GLN A 114 -8.99 2.72 2.98
CA GLN A 114 -7.60 2.68 2.52
C GLN A 114 -6.68 3.42 3.50
N TYR A 115 -7.09 4.59 3.99
CA TYR A 115 -6.35 5.35 4.99
C TYR A 115 -6.15 4.56 6.29
N ARG A 116 -7.21 3.91 6.80
CA ARG A 116 -7.14 3.05 8.00
C ARG A 116 -6.20 1.87 7.80
N LEU A 117 -6.27 1.22 6.64
CA LEU A 117 -5.38 0.11 6.28
C LEU A 117 -3.92 0.57 6.25
N LEU A 118 -3.64 1.73 5.63
CA LEU A 118 -2.31 2.32 5.54
C LEU A 118 -1.68 2.56 6.91
N ILE A 119 -2.39 3.26 7.80
CA ILE A 119 -1.85 3.54 9.15
C ILE A 119 -1.65 2.26 9.97
N GLY A 120 -2.53 1.26 9.79
CA GLY A 120 -2.39 -0.06 10.43
C GLY A 120 -1.11 -0.77 10.00
N ALA A 121 -0.85 -0.83 8.70
CA ALA A 121 0.33 -1.48 8.14
C ALA A 121 1.64 -0.78 8.54
N LEU A 122 1.72 0.55 8.41
CA LEU A 122 2.91 1.30 8.83
C LEU A 122 3.18 1.20 10.34
N ASN A 123 2.12 1.17 11.16
CA ASN A 123 2.27 0.95 12.60
C ASN A 123 2.75 -0.47 12.92
N ALA A 124 2.29 -1.49 12.19
CA ALA A 124 2.75 -2.87 12.35
C ALA A 124 4.23 -3.01 11.99
N LEU A 125 4.68 -2.39 10.89
CA LEU A 125 6.10 -2.33 10.53
C LEU A 125 6.93 -1.62 11.60
N ALA A 126 6.50 -0.43 12.04
CA ALA A 126 7.23 0.36 13.04
C ALA A 126 7.34 -0.35 14.40
N LYS A 127 6.37 -1.22 14.73
CA LYS A 127 6.36 -2.04 15.96
C LYS A 127 6.97 -3.43 15.77
N GLN A 128 7.36 -3.79 14.55
CA GLN A 128 7.85 -5.12 14.22
C GLN A 128 6.89 -6.24 14.67
N SER A 129 5.59 -6.02 14.46
CA SER A 129 4.54 -6.92 14.95
C SER A 129 4.51 -8.26 14.22
N HIS A 130 4.93 -8.29 12.95
CA HIS A 130 4.96 -9.45 12.06
C HIS A 130 6.13 -9.31 11.08
N ALA A 131 6.42 -10.35 10.30
CA ALA A 131 7.45 -10.30 9.26
C ALA A 131 7.14 -9.16 8.25
N PRO A 132 8.11 -8.27 7.96
CA PRO A 132 7.89 -7.12 7.07
C PRO A 132 7.33 -7.49 5.70
N GLN A 133 7.84 -8.57 5.09
CA GLN A 133 7.34 -9.09 3.81
C GLN A 133 5.84 -9.43 3.89
N ALA A 134 5.42 -10.19 4.91
CA ALA A 134 4.02 -10.57 5.09
C ALA A 134 3.11 -9.35 5.29
N ILE A 135 3.59 -8.29 6.00
CA ILE A 135 2.86 -7.04 6.16
C ILE A 135 2.68 -6.36 4.81
N GLY A 136 3.74 -6.27 3.99
CA GLY A 136 3.71 -5.65 2.66
C GLY A 136 2.76 -6.37 1.72
N ASP A 137 2.89 -7.68 1.59
CA ASP A 137 2.05 -8.52 0.72
C ASP A 137 0.58 -8.51 1.16
N SER A 138 0.33 -8.64 2.47
CA SER A 138 -1.03 -8.53 3.01
C SER A 138 -1.63 -7.15 2.75
N TYR A 139 -0.82 -6.08 2.86
CA TYR A 139 -1.30 -4.74 2.53
C TYR A 139 -1.74 -4.63 1.07
N VAL A 140 -0.90 -5.10 0.12
CA VAL A 140 -1.22 -5.07 -1.32
C VAL A 140 -2.55 -5.76 -1.58
N MET A 141 -2.70 -7.01 -1.12
CA MET A 141 -3.91 -7.80 -1.38
C MET A 141 -5.16 -7.19 -0.72
N ARG A 142 -5.05 -6.68 0.50
CA ARG A 142 -6.17 -6.03 1.19
C ARG A 142 -6.54 -4.68 0.60
N ALA A 143 -5.55 -3.91 0.13
CA ALA A 143 -5.80 -2.64 -0.54
C ALA A 143 -6.52 -2.86 -1.88
N LEU A 144 -6.12 -3.88 -2.64
CA LEU A 144 -6.80 -4.29 -3.88
C LEU A 144 -8.22 -4.81 -3.59
N ALA A 145 -8.40 -5.60 -2.53
CA ALA A 145 -9.72 -6.08 -2.12
C ALA A 145 -10.67 -4.93 -1.74
N LEU A 146 -10.18 -3.90 -1.02
CA LEU A 146 -10.94 -2.68 -0.73
C LEU A 146 -11.29 -1.86 -1.97
N ALA A 147 -10.51 -1.98 -3.04
CA ALA A 147 -10.80 -1.39 -4.34
C ALA A 147 -11.76 -2.23 -5.20
N GLY A 148 -12.24 -3.38 -4.71
CA GLY A 148 -13.19 -4.26 -5.40
C GLY A 148 -12.55 -5.45 -6.13
N TRP A 149 -11.23 -5.63 -6.03
CA TRP A 149 -10.49 -6.69 -6.73
C TRP A 149 -10.12 -7.85 -5.80
N THR A 150 -11.13 -8.40 -5.13
CA THR A 150 -10.97 -9.56 -4.25
C THR A 150 -11.00 -10.86 -5.08
N PRO A 151 -9.96 -11.70 -5.03
CA PRO A 151 -10.00 -12.98 -5.71
C PRO A 151 -11.04 -13.93 -5.10
N ARG A 152 -11.74 -14.67 -5.96
CA ARG A 152 -12.65 -15.73 -5.52
C ARG A 152 -11.85 -17.02 -5.31
N LEU A 153 -11.63 -17.41 -4.05
CA LEU A 153 -10.74 -18.53 -3.71
C LEU A 153 -11.47 -19.80 -3.21
N GLY A 154 -12.74 -19.71 -2.87
CA GLY A 154 -13.48 -20.84 -2.28
C GLY A 154 -14.11 -21.80 -3.29
N THR A 155 -14.48 -21.29 -4.48
CA THR A 155 -15.20 -22.08 -5.49
C THR A 155 -14.76 -21.67 -6.89
N CYS A 156 -14.84 -22.61 -7.84
CA CYS A 156 -14.57 -22.34 -9.25
C CYS A 156 -15.36 -21.12 -9.75
N VAL A 157 -14.66 -20.17 -10.40
CA VAL A 157 -15.27 -18.94 -10.90
C VAL A 157 -16.28 -19.19 -12.04
N VAL A 158 -16.17 -20.35 -12.72
CA VAL A 158 -17.04 -20.74 -13.85
C VAL A 158 -18.25 -21.53 -13.37
N CYS A 159 -18.06 -22.70 -12.74
CA CYS A 159 -19.15 -23.64 -12.42
C CYS A 159 -19.55 -23.65 -10.93
N GLY A 160 -18.81 -22.95 -10.05
CA GLY A 160 -19.12 -22.88 -8.62
C GLY A 160 -18.73 -24.10 -7.78
N LYS A 161 -18.11 -25.14 -8.36
CA LYS A 161 -17.63 -26.32 -7.60
C LYS A 161 -16.56 -25.93 -6.58
N ALA A 162 -16.60 -26.54 -5.41
CA ALA A 162 -15.67 -26.32 -4.31
C ALA A 162 -14.39 -27.19 -4.43
N GLU A 163 -13.83 -27.30 -5.62
CA GLU A 163 -12.64 -28.12 -5.92
C GLU A 163 -11.60 -27.28 -6.68
N PRO A 164 -10.95 -26.29 -6.00
CA PRO A 164 -9.96 -25.45 -6.65
C PRO A 164 -8.72 -26.27 -7.02
N ALA A 165 -8.31 -26.21 -8.27
CA ALA A 165 -7.10 -26.86 -8.77
C ALA A 165 -6.15 -25.88 -9.47
N TYR A 166 -6.70 -24.80 -10.04
CA TYR A 166 -5.99 -23.77 -10.77
C TYR A 166 -6.37 -22.38 -10.27
N LEU A 167 -5.50 -21.40 -10.50
CA LEU A 167 -5.77 -19.97 -10.29
C LEU A 167 -5.53 -19.22 -11.60
N SER A 168 -6.50 -18.42 -12.04
CA SER A 168 -6.37 -17.47 -13.13
C SER A 168 -6.59 -16.05 -12.60
N ILE A 169 -5.61 -15.18 -12.82
CA ILE A 169 -5.69 -13.76 -12.44
C ILE A 169 -6.71 -13.06 -13.33
N ALA A 170 -6.68 -13.34 -14.64
CA ALA A 170 -7.59 -12.75 -15.61
C ALA A 170 -9.06 -13.16 -15.35
N SER A 171 -9.29 -14.38 -14.85
CA SER A 171 -10.63 -14.86 -14.48
C SER A 171 -11.05 -14.44 -13.06
N GLY A 172 -10.16 -13.80 -12.30
CA GLY A 172 -10.44 -13.28 -10.98
C GLY A 172 -10.52 -14.32 -9.86
N GLY A 173 -9.90 -15.51 -10.00
CA GLY A 173 -9.89 -16.50 -8.94
C GLY A 173 -9.61 -17.94 -9.34
N VAL A 174 -10.05 -18.86 -8.48
CA VAL A 174 -9.78 -20.30 -8.66
C VAL A 174 -10.73 -20.98 -9.65
N MET A 175 -10.20 -22.00 -10.33
CA MET A 175 -10.89 -22.82 -11.31
C MET A 175 -10.69 -24.30 -10.99
N CYS A 176 -11.68 -25.14 -11.36
CA CYS A 176 -11.57 -26.59 -11.26
C CYS A 176 -10.82 -27.19 -12.45
N GLU A 177 -10.48 -28.47 -12.37
CA GLU A 177 -9.78 -29.21 -13.43
C GLU A 177 -10.51 -29.18 -14.79
N ALA A 178 -11.85 -29.13 -14.79
CA ALA A 178 -12.66 -29.21 -16.02
C ALA A 178 -12.79 -27.84 -16.73
N ASP A 179 -12.72 -26.73 -15.99
CA ASP A 179 -13.07 -25.41 -16.49
C ASP A 179 -11.89 -24.45 -16.61
N HIS A 180 -10.65 -24.91 -16.28
CA HIS A 180 -9.49 -24.02 -16.28
C HIS A 180 -9.13 -23.52 -17.68
N THR A 181 -8.67 -22.29 -17.74
CA THR A 181 -8.18 -21.63 -18.95
C THR A 181 -6.68 -21.87 -19.15
N THR A 182 -6.17 -21.61 -20.34
CA THR A 182 -4.76 -21.85 -20.68
C THR A 182 -3.78 -20.96 -19.92
N ASP A 183 -4.23 -19.80 -19.42
CA ASP A 183 -3.46 -18.88 -18.58
C ASP A 183 -3.48 -19.28 -17.09
N ALA A 184 -4.40 -20.17 -16.69
CA ALA A 184 -4.53 -20.59 -15.31
C ALA A 184 -3.34 -21.48 -14.90
N ARG A 185 -2.77 -21.19 -13.71
CA ARG A 185 -1.68 -21.98 -13.13
C ARG A 185 -2.23 -22.96 -12.11
N ARG A 186 -1.70 -24.19 -12.12
CA ARG A 186 -2.04 -25.17 -11.08
C ARG A 186 -1.55 -24.65 -9.72
N ILE A 187 -2.41 -24.70 -8.71
CA ILE A 187 -2.12 -24.15 -7.39
C ILE A 187 -2.19 -25.24 -6.32
N ALA A 188 -1.17 -25.31 -5.47
CA ALA A 188 -1.15 -26.22 -4.33
C ALA A 188 -2.03 -25.65 -3.19
N PRO A 189 -2.70 -26.52 -2.40
CA PRO A 189 -3.58 -26.08 -1.31
C PRO A 189 -2.90 -25.17 -0.28
N PHE A 190 -1.62 -25.41 0.05
CA PHE A 190 -0.90 -24.58 1.00
C PHE A 190 -0.62 -23.18 0.46
N VAL A 191 -0.34 -23.03 -0.85
CA VAL A 191 -0.17 -21.74 -1.54
C VAL A 191 -1.47 -20.97 -1.51
N LEU A 192 -2.59 -21.63 -1.83
CA LEU A 192 -3.91 -21.03 -1.79
C LEU A 192 -4.28 -20.56 -0.38
N ASN A 193 -3.97 -21.35 0.65
CA ASN A 193 -4.21 -21.00 2.05
C ASN A 193 -3.41 -19.77 2.47
N GLN A 194 -2.13 -19.69 2.10
CA GLN A 194 -1.29 -18.55 2.44
C GLN A 194 -1.71 -17.28 1.68
N PHE A 195 -2.08 -17.41 0.40
CA PHE A 195 -2.61 -16.32 -0.41
C PHE A 195 -3.93 -15.76 0.15
N ASP A 196 -4.84 -16.63 0.59
CA ASP A 196 -6.08 -16.24 1.25
C ASP A 196 -5.82 -15.57 2.61
N ALA A 197 -4.84 -16.07 3.37
CA ALA A 197 -4.42 -15.47 4.64
C ALA A 197 -3.91 -14.03 4.48
N LEU A 198 -3.18 -13.71 3.39
CA LEU A 198 -2.77 -12.34 3.06
C LEU A 198 -3.96 -11.41 2.87
N ILE A 199 -5.01 -11.88 2.18
CA ILE A 199 -6.22 -11.09 1.90
C ILE A 199 -7.01 -10.82 3.18
N ARG A 200 -7.11 -11.82 4.05
CA ARG A 200 -7.84 -11.69 5.33
C ARG A 200 -7.03 -11.03 6.43
N GLY A 201 -5.70 -10.99 6.31
CA GLY A 201 -4.81 -10.60 7.41
C GLY A 201 -4.83 -11.64 8.53
N ASP A 202 -4.82 -12.93 8.16
CA ASP A 202 -4.76 -14.04 9.11
C ASP A 202 -3.33 -14.28 9.58
N TRP A 203 -2.97 -13.56 10.62
CA TRP A 203 -1.62 -13.59 11.19
C TRP A 203 -1.28 -14.93 11.84
N LEU A 204 -2.26 -15.75 12.23
CA LEU A 204 -1.98 -17.10 12.73
C LEU A 204 -1.32 -17.98 11.66
N VAL A 205 -1.76 -17.82 10.42
CA VAL A 205 -1.17 -18.52 9.27
C VAL A 205 0.14 -17.86 8.83
N LEU A 206 0.16 -16.54 8.75
CA LEU A 206 1.30 -15.76 8.19
C LEU A 206 2.52 -15.73 9.12
N ASP A 207 2.33 -15.84 10.43
CA ASP A 207 3.44 -15.91 11.40
C ASP A 207 3.94 -17.35 11.61
N ALA A 208 3.19 -18.35 11.18
CA ALA A 208 3.58 -19.76 11.33
C ALA A 208 4.71 -20.16 10.38
N ALA A 209 4.82 -19.55 9.21
CA ALA A 209 5.86 -19.79 8.21
C ALA A 209 6.07 -18.55 7.32
N PRO A 210 7.28 -18.33 6.78
CA PRO A 210 7.53 -17.29 5.79
C PRO A 210 6.57 -17.39 4.60
N VAL A 211 6.24 -16.23 4.00
CA VAL A 211 5.45 -16.22 2.76
C VAL A 211 6.26 -16.87 1.64
N GLU A 212 5.70 -17.91 1.04
CA GLU A 212 6.35 -18.66 -0.04
C GLU A 212 6.55 -17.76 -1.27
N ARG A 213 7.67 -17.97 -1.98
CA ARG A 213 7.99 -17.17 -3.17
C ARG A 213 6.87 -17.20 -4.23
N VAL A 214 6.27 -18.37 -4.45
CA VAL A 214 5.14 -18.51 -5.39
C VAL A 214 3.92 -17.66 -4.97
N VAL A 215 3.71 -17.44 -3.66
CA VAL A 215 2.66 -16.56 -3.14
C VAL A 215 3.02 -15.09 -3.40
N GLN A 216 4.28 -14.70 -3.20
CA GLN A 216 4.77 -13.36 -3.51
C GLN A 216 4.61 -13.03 -5.00
N GLU A 217 4.98 -13.98 -5.89
CA GLU A 217 4.76 -13.86 -7.33
C GLU A 217 3.26 -13.68 -7.67
N LEU A 218 2.36 -14.38 -6.98
CA LEU A 218 0.91 -14.18 -7.16
C LEU A 218 0.45 -12.79 -6.69
N VAL A 219 1.00 -12.27 -5.61
CA VAL A 219 0.71 -10.89 -5.14
C VAL A 219 1.17 -9.87 -6.16
N GLU A 220 2.38 -10.03 -6.71
CA GLU A 220 2.92 -9.17 -7.75
C GLU A 220 2.05 -9.21 -9.01
N ASP A 221 1.80 -10.40 -9.54
CA ASP A 221 0.99 -10.61 -10.74
C ASP A 221 -0.44 -10.07 -10.57
N TRP A 222 -1.06 -10.29 -9.40
CA TRP A 222 -2.39 -9.75 -9.08
C TRP A 222 -2.38 -8.23 -9.03
N GLY A 223 -1.37 -7.66 -8.36
CA GLY A 223 -1.20 -6.21 -8.26
C GLY A 223 -0.98 -5.56 -9.62
N GLU A 224 -0.10 -6.11 -10.45
CA GLU A 224 0.17 -5.57 -11.79
C GLU A 224 -1.03 -5.63 -12.71
N TYR A 225 -1.77 -6.74 -12.69
CA TYR A 225 -2.93 -6.93 -13.54
C TYR A 225 -4.04 -5.91 -13.24
N TYR A 226 -4.41 -5.75 -11.97
CA TYR A 226 -5.53 -4.89 -11.59
C TYR A 226 -5.18 -3.41 -11.48
N LEU A 227 -3.93 -3.05 -11.21
CA LEU A 227 -3.48 -1.67 -11.26
C LEU A 227 -3.10 -1.19 -12.66
N GLU A 228 -2.99 -2.12 -13.64
CA GLU A 228 -2.48 -1.86 -14.99
C GLU A 228 -1.09 -1.16 -14.98
N ARG A 229 -0.37 -1.28 -13.87
CA ARG A 229 0.94 -0.64 -13.61
C ARG A 229 1.73 -1.48 -12.62
N PRO A 230 3.01 -1.77 -12.91
CA PRO A 230 3.85 -2.52 -11.99
C PRO A 230 4.05 -1.77 -10.67
N ILE A 231 3.98 -2.47 -9.54
CA ILE A 231 4.44 -1.98 -8.24
C ILE A 231 5.96 -2.21 -8.22
N ARG A 232 6.74 -1.18 -8.56
CA ARG A 232 8.18 -1.31 -8.76
C ARG A 232 8.93 -1.76 -7.51
N SER A 233 8.46 -1.35 -6.35
CA SER A 233 9.06 -1.73 -5.06
C SER A 233 8.88 -3.22 -4.73
N LEU A 234 7.86 -3.92 -5.24
CA LEU A 234 7.76 -5.38 -5.11
C LEU A 234 8.92 -6.11 -5.82
N ARG A 235 9.35 -5.62 -6.97
CA ARG A 235 10.44 -6.22 -7.76
C ARG A 235 11.83 -5.98 -7.18
N LEU A 236 12.00 -5.03 -6.26
CA LEU A 236 13.28 -4.74 -5.61
C LEU A 236 13.59 -5.69 -4.46
N ILE A 237 12.58 -6.35 -3.90
CA ILE A 237 12.71 -7.31 -2.80
C ILE A 237 13.41 -8.60 -3.28
N ASP A 238 13.38 -8.88 -4.57
CA ASP A 238 13.93 -10.12 -5.18
C ASP A 238 15.38 -9.97 -5.71
N SER A 239 16.03 -8.84 -5.52
CA SER A 239 17.39 -8.55 -6.01
C SER A 239 18.41 -8.45 -4.86
#